data_5d3c7ba9290e7d3dec406c910dbcbd7e
#
_entry.id   5d3c7ba9290e7d3dec406c910dbcbd7e
#
_cell.length_a   1.000
_cell.length_b   1.000
_cell.length_c   1.000
_cell.angle_alpha   90.00
_cell.angle_beta   90.00
_cell.angle_gamma   90.00
#
_symmetry.space_group_name_H-M   'P 1'
#
loop_
_entity.id
_entity.type
_entity.pdbx_description
1 polymer ?
#
loop_
_entity_poly.entity_id
_entity_poly.type
_entity_poly.pdbx_seq_one_letter_code
_entity_poly.pdbx_strand_id
1 'polypeptide(L)'
;AASAASAAEESANSANTAANEAKTAASNAQKAANDALKAVTKLTSVINSVPTQAGILTYTGAAQSPSWNGYDTEKLTIGGTTSGTNAGSYVATFTPKEGYEWADGTKTAKSVTWTISKASLSVPAQSGTLTYTGSAQSPQWSNYDSNKLTIGGTSTATNAGSYAATFTPKANYQWSDGSTSAKSVTWAIGKAAGSLTLAKSSVTLNISSLTESVAVTRAGDGVISATSSNTATARVEVSGTSVKITGLKAGTAKITVKVAAGTNHTAPSDKTINVTVSLPDTSLANNTPDIIAAAAKSGQAANYWSVGDKVGIAVNGSFGGMSYNNTVYAFILGFNHNSSVEGGNSIHFQFGKTAAGVDIAFVNSYGSPRASA
;
A
#
# COMPACT_ATOMS: atom_id res chain seq x y z
N ALA A 1 11.47 -30.07 135.02
CA ALA A 1 11.69 -28.87 134.08
C ALA A 1 12.59 -29.17 132.91
N ALA A 2 13.71 -29.91 133.08
CA ALA A 2 14.66 -30.18 131.96
C ALA A 2 14.09 -31.04 130.83
N SER A 3 13.24 -32.03 131.12
CA SER A 3 12.64 -32.87 130.03
C SER A 3 11.65 -32.13 129.15
N ALA A 4 10.94 -31.12 129.72
CA ALA A 4 10.00 -30.30 128.92
C ALA A 4 10.76 -29.31 127.99
N ALA A 5 11.88 -28.80 128.42
CA ALA A 5 12.70 -27.92 127.59
C ALA A 5 13.32 -28.67 126.40
N SER A 6 13.77 -29.89 126.60
CA SER A 6 14.31 -30.75 125.57
C SER A 6 13.28 -31.14 124.52
N ALA A 7 12.05 -31.44 124.92
CA ALA A 7 10.92 -31.74 124.00
C ALA A 7 10.52 -30.50 123.20
N ALA A 8 10.56 -29.32 123.85
CA ALA A 8 10.29 -28.06 123.10
C ALA A 8 11.37 -27.73 122.10
N GLU A 9 12.67 -27.96 122.40
CA GLU A 9 13.76 -27.82 121.43
C GLU A 9 13.66 -28.80 120.23
N GLU A 10 13.35 -30.05 120.49
CA GLU A 10 13.11 -31.05 119.44
C GLU A 10 11.93 -30.67 118.58
N SER A 11 10.83 -30.15 119.18
CA SER A 11 9.64 -29.70 118.44
C SER A 11 9.93 -28.44 117.62
N ALA A 12 10.75 -27.51 118.21
CA ALA A 12 11.23 -26.29 117.45
C ALA A 12 12.14 -26.65 116.26
N ASN A 13 13.06 -27.59 116.50
CA ASN A 13 13.92 -28.08 115.41
C ASN A 13 13.17 -28.82 114.32
N SER A 14 12.18 -29.64 114.70
CA SER A 14 11.34 -30.31 113.74
C SER A 14 10.51 -29.31 112.96
N ALA A 15 9.99 -28.29 113.62
CA ALA A 15 9.24 -27.20 112.96
C ALA A 15 10.15 -26.38 112.01
N ASN A 16 11.37 -26.11 112.43
CA ASN A 16 12.38 -25.42 111.61
C ASN A 16 12.79 -26.24 110.37
N THR A 17 12.98 -27.54 110.55
CA THR A 17 13.27 -28.50 109.49
C THR A 17 12.11 -28.52 108.49
N ALA A 18 10.88 -28.65 108.95
CA ALA A 18 9.68 -28.64 108.10
C ALA A 18 9.52 -27.27 107.33
N ALA A 19 9.84 -26.16 108.05
CA ALA A 19 9.83 -24.83 107.41
C ALA A 19 10.88 -24.70 106.30
N ASN A 20 12.07 -25.27 106.51
CA ASN A 20 13.09 -25.28 105.49
C ASN A 20 12.80 -26.21 104.32
N GLU A 21 12.27 -27.34 104.58
CA GLU A 21 11.70 -28.24 103.52
C GLU A 21 10.59 -27.58 102.67
N ALA A 22 9.65 -26.89 103.33
CA ALA A 22 8.61 -26.13 102.69
C ALA A 22 9.20 -24.99 101.81
N LYS A 23 10.16 -24.24 102.29
CA LYS A 23 10.88 -23.22 101.51
C LYS A 23 11.58 -23.83 100.27
N THR A 24 12.24 -24.96 100.46
CA THR A 24 12.87 -25.70 99.38
C THR A 24 11.84 -26.18 98.29
N ALA A 25 10.73 -26.75 98.78
CA ALA A 25 9.65 -27.17 97.87
C ALA A 25 9.07 -26.01 97.13
N ALA A 26 8.81 -24.88 97.83
CA ALA A 26 8.27 -23.66 97.16
C ALA A 26 9.27 -23.10 96.13
N SER A 27 10.57 -23.08 96.40
CA SER A 27 11.63 -22.67 95.46
C SER A 27 11.66 -23.58 94.21
N ASN A 28 11.54 -24.90 94.44
CA ASN A 28 11.57 -25.89 93.37
C ASN A 28 10.26 -25.75 92.49
N ALA A 29 9.12 -25.52 93.14
CA ALA A 29 7.88 -25.27 92.40
C ALA A 29 7.94 -23.99 91.57
N GLN A 30 8.50 -22.91 92.11
CA GLN A 30 8.72 -21.65 91.38
C GLN A 30 9.65 -21.84 90.20
N LYS A 31 10.75 -22.59 90.39
CA LYS A 31 11.63 -22.90 89.24
C LYS A 31 10.93 -23.71 88.17
N ALA A 32 10.19 -24.72 88.51
CA ALA A 32 9.45 -25.55 87.57
C ALA A 32 8.39 -24.72 86.81
N ALA A 33 7.70 -23.80 87.53
CA ALA A 33 6.74 -22.89 86.87
C ALA A 33 7.47 -21.92 85.87
N ASN A 34 8.63 -21.40 86.26
CA ASN A 34 9.40 -20.54 85.37
C ASN A 34 9.91 -21.28 84.12
N ASP A 35 10.36 -22.54 84.31
CA ASP A 35 10.82 -23.37 83.19
C ASP A 35 9.71 -23.80 82.30
N ALA A 36 8.50 -24.06 82.80
CA ALA A 36 7.31 -24.31 82.05
C ALA A 36 6.85 -23.05 81.25
N LEU A 37 6.92 -21.86 81.84
CA LEU A 37 6.63 -20.60 81.16
C LEU A 37 7.58 -20.34 80.00
N LYS A 38 8.91 -20.60 80.21
CA LYS A 38 9.91 -20.50 79.14
C LYS A 38 9.63 -21.48 78.00
N ALA A 39 9.23 -22.71 78.31
CA ALA A 39 8.88 -23.72 77.32
C ALA A 39 7.65 -23.30 76.48
N VAL A 40 6.59 -22.77 77.13
CA VAL A 40 5.38 -22.25 76.44
C VAL A 40 5.75 -21.04 75.57
N THR A 41 6.57 -20.12 76.07
CA THR A 41 7.01 -18.95 75.30
C THR A 41 7.80 -19.36 74.07
N LYS A 42 8.66 -20.39 74.17
CA LYS A 42 9.41 -20.95 73.04
C LYS A 42 8.48 -21.59 72.00
N LEU A 43 7.42 -22.28 72.40
CA LEU A 43 6.44 -22.90 71.49
C LEU A 43 5.63 -21.86 70.70
N THR A 44 5.39 -20.67 71.25
CA THR A 44 4.68 -19.56 70.59
C THR A 44 5.59 -18.69 69.75
N SER A 45 6.89 -18.92 69.77
CA SER A 45 7.92 -18.11 69.06
C SER A 45 8.35 -18.71 67.71
N VAL A 46 7.79 -19.84 67.29
CA VAL A 46 8.17 -20.52 66.02
C VAL A 46 7.45 -19.90 64.85
N ILE A 47 8.22 -19.55 63.79
CA ILE A 47 7.71 -19.08 62.49
C ILE A 47 7.65 -20.27 61.54
N ASN A 48 6.45 -20.72 61.18
CA ASN A 48 6.23 -21.97 60.46
C ASN A 48 6.55 -21.89 58.96
N SER A 49 6.55 -20.69 58.34
CA SER A 49 6.77 -20.54 56.92
C SER A 49 7.56 -19.25 56.60
N VAL A 50 8.38 -19.29 55.55
CA VAL A 50 9.04 -18.13 55.02
C VAL A 50 8.00 -17.35 54.20
N PRO A 51 7.92 -16.00 54.29
CA PRO A 51 7.02 -15.19 53.49
C PRO A 51 7.20 -15.42 51.98
N THR A 52 6.14 -15.27 51.25
CA THR A 52 6.14 -15.36 49.75
C THR A 52 5.52 -14.12 49.15
N GLN A 53 5.95 -13.76 47.92
CA GLN A 53 5.35 -12.63 47.19
C GLN A 53 3.85 -12.84 47.04
N ALA A 54 3.05 -11.83 47.39
CA ALA A 54 1.61 -11.81 47.20
C ALA A 54 1.31 -11.12 45.88
N GLY A 55 0.63 -11.82 44.96
CA GLY A 55 0.18 -11.29 43.67
C GLY A 55 1.32 -11.13 42.66
N ILE A 56 0.96 -10.62 41.49
CA ILE A 56 1.87 -10.38 40.36
C ILE A 56 2.11 -8.87 40.24
N LEU A 57 3.36 -8.48 40.23
CA LEU A 57 3.75 -7.13 39.84
C LEU A 57 4.11 -7.11 38.36
N THR A 58 3.61 -6.09 37.65
CA THR A 58 3.91 -5.86 36.24
C THR A 58 4.59 -4.50 36.10
N TYR A 59 5.60 -4.40 35.25
CA TYR A 59 6.33 -3.16 35.00
C TYR A 59 5.43 -1.98 34.69
N THR A 60 5.59 -0.88 35.44
CA THR A 60 4.84 0.36 35.30
C THR A 60 5.70 1.58 34.94
N GLY A 61 7.02 1.44 35.02
CA GLY A 61 7.98 2.55 34.91
C GLY A 61 8.30 3.21 36.26
N ALA A 62 7.54 2.91 37.33
CA ALA A 62 7.78 3.41 38.69
C ALA A 62 8.35 2.32 39.60
N ALA A 63 8.96 2.72 40.72
CA ALA A 63 9.42 1.78 41.75
C ALA A 63 8.24 1.07 42.38
N GLN A 64 8.32 -0.26 42.52
CA GLN A 64 7.29 -1.13 43.07
C GLN A 64 7.91 -1.98 44.19
N SER A 65 7.11 -2.25 45.22
CA SER A 65 7.48 -3.16 46.32
C SER A 65 6.40 -4.25 46.38
N PRO A 66 6.77 -5.53 46.55
CA PRO A 66 5.82 -6.61 46.69
C PRO A 66 5.11 -6.54 48.05
N SER A 67 3.87 -6.95 48.07
CA SER A 67 3.21 -7.39 49.29
C SER A 67 3.64 -8.83 49.59
N TRP A 68 3.61 -9.24 50.87
CA TRP A 68 4.11 -10.53 51.28
C TRP A 68 3.02 -11.34 52.01
N ASN A 69 2.75 -12.55 51.58
CA ASN A 69 1.96 -13.51 52.32
C ASN A 69 2.80 -14.06 53.46
N GLY A 70 2.24 -14.10 54.69
CA GLY A 70 2.88 -14.63 55.86
C GLY A 70 4.00 -13.74 56.50
N TYR A 71 4.12 -12.48 56.06
CA TYR A 71 5.00 -11.51 56.68
C TYR A 71 4.34 -10.81 57.85
N ASP A 72 4.85 -11.07 59.06
CA ASP A 72 4.43 -10.47 60.30
C ASP A 72 5.56 -9.56 60.82
N THR A 73 5.32 -8.26 60.86
CA THR A 73 6.28 -7.25 61.26
C THR A 73 6.70 -7.34 62.72
N GLU A 74 5.86 -8.00 63.60
CA GLU A 74 6.22 -8.23 64.97
C GLU A 74 7.26 -9.35 65.13
N LYS A 75 7.28 -10.32 64.21
CA LYS A 75 8.10 -11.52 64.24
C LYS A 75 9.31 -11.49 63.35
N LEU A 76 9.27 -10.72 62.24
CA LEU A 76 10.27 -10.72 61.19
C LEU A 76 10.76 -9.30 60.92
N THR A 77 12.03 -9.19 60.54
CA THR A 77 12.58 -8.03 59.83
C THR A 77 12.74 -8.38 58.38
N ILE A 78 12.44 -7.43 57.47
CA ILE A 78 12.70 -7.54 56.06
C ILE A 78 13.95 -6.75 55.67
N GLY A 79 14.79 -7.32 54.79
CA GLY A 79 15.99 -6.70 54.25
C GLY A 79 16.22 -7.11 52.78
N GLY A 80 17.42 -6.90 52.28
CA GLY A 80 17.75 -7.16 50.90
C GLY A 80 17.16 -6.14 49.96
N THR A 81 16.77 -6.53 48.72
CA THR A 81 16.12 -5.66 47.74
C THR A 81 14.59 -5.73 47.93
N THR A 82 14.04 -4.72 48.59
CA THR A 82 12.60 -4.65 48.92
C THR A 82 11.77 -3.83 47.92
N SER A 83 12.43 -3.14 46.97
CA SER A 83 11.77 -2.43 45.87
C SER A 83 12.56 -2.57 44.58
N GLY A 84 11.90 -2.46 43.45
CA GLY A 84 12.50 -2.51 42.12
C GLY A 84 11.68 -1.68 41.11
N THR A 85 12.34 -1.17 40.06
CA THR A 85 11.70 -0.40 39.01
C THR A 85 11.56 -1.22 37.75
N ASN A 86 12.58 -1.99 37.35
CA ASN A 86 12.61 -2.73 36.11
C ASN A 86 11.97 -4.12 36.24
N ALA A 87 11.50 -4.66 35.13
CA ALA A 87 11.11 -6.06 35.07
C ALA A 87 12.31 -6.96 35.34
N GLY A 88 12.13 -7.94 36.20
CA GLY A 88 13.23 -8.83 36.63
C GLY A 88 12.94 -9.53 37.93
N SER A 89 13.98 -10.25 38.43
CA SER A 89 13.95 -10.95 39.68
C SER A 89 14.83 -10.22 40.72
N TYR A 90 14.34 -10.13 41.94
CA TYR A 90 14.96 -9.45 43.07
C TYR A 90 14.98 -10.38 44.26
N VAL A 91 15.83 -10.13 45.23
CA VAL A 91 15.98 -10.97 46.44
C VAL A 91 15.72 -10.11 47.68
N ALA A 92 14.67 -10.42 48.41
CA ALA A 92 14.41 -9.94 49.77
C ALA A 92 14.94 -10.98 50.78
N THR A 93 15.21 -10.55 51.98
CA THR A 93 15.63 -11.42 53.12
C THR A 93 14.70 -11.22 54.29
N PHE A 94 14.32 -12.29 54.96
CA PHE A 94 13.53 -12.23 56.18
C PHE A 94 14.35 -12.84 57.33
N THR A 95 14.45 -12.11 58.42
CA THR A 95 15.23 -12.51 59.59
C THR A 95 14.32 -12.51 60.82
N PRO A 96 14.21 -13.60 61.58
CA PRO A 96 13.49 -13.63 62.84
C PRO A 96 14.01 -12.56 63.79
N LYS A 97 13.10 -11.84 64.44
CA LYS A 97 13.45 -10.91 65.53
C LYS A 97 13.82 -11.68 66.80
N GLU A 98 14.33 -10.97 67.77
CA GLU A 98 14.67 -11.54 69.08
C GLU A 98 13.42 -12.24 69.69
N GLY A 99 13.62 -13.44 70.21
CA GLY A 99 12.56 -14.30 70.76
C GLY A 99 11.91 -15.21 69.75
N TYR A 100 12.20 -15.08 68.42
CA TYR A 100 11.62 -15.90 67.36
C TYR A 100 12.67 -16.74 66.63
N GLU A 101 12.23 -17.89 66.09
CA GLU A 101 13.08 -18.77 65.28
C GLU A 101 12.22 -19.42 64.15
N TRP A 102 12.84 -19.84 63.06
CA TRP A 102 12.18 -20.64 62.04
C TRP A 102 11.80 -22.03 62.54
N ALA A 103 10.88 -22.71 61.90
CA ALA A 103 10.47 -24.07 62.24
C ALA A 103 11.62 -25.10 62.26
N ASP A 104 12.72 -24.83 61.55
CA ASP A 104 13.93 -25.64 61.55
C ASP A 104 14.90 -25.28 62.70
N GLY A 105 14.49 -24.40 63.60
CA GLY A 105 15.30 -23.95 64.77
C GLY A 105 16.36 -22.91 64.42
N THR A 106 16.48 -22.48 63.19
CA THR A 106 17.48 -21.44 62.80
C THR A 106 16.93 -20.02 63.01
N LYS A 107 17.84 -19.07 63.23
CA LYS A 107 17.55 -17.63 63.38
C LYS A 107 18.21 -16.79 62.27
N THR A 108 18.81 -17.44 61.29
CA THR A 108 19.52 -16.78 60.19
C THR A 108 18.49 -16.25 59.15
N ALA A 109 18.90 -15.20 58.43
CA ALA A 109 18.10 -14.65 57.34
C ALA A 109 17.83 -15.70 56.26
N LYS A 110 16.60 -15.80 55.82
CA LYS A 110 16.18 -16.60 54.64
C LYS A 110 15.90 -15.69 53.46
N SER A 111 16.47 -16.01 52.30
CA SER A 111 16.29 -15.28 51.06
C SER A 111 15.04 -15.73 50.33
N VAL A 112 14.28 -14.77 49.76
CA VAL A 112 13.07 -14.99 48.97
C VAL A 112 13.19 -14.19 47.68
N THR A 113 13.05 -14.88 46.55
CA THR A 113 12.98 -14.22 45.26
C THR A 113 11.57 -13.68 45.02
N TRP A 114 11.51 -12.42 44.56
CA TRP A 114 10.29 -11.79 44.09
C TRP A 114 10.51 -11.20 42.73
N THR A 115 9.44 -10.94 41.95
CA THR A 115 9.54 -10.59 40.52
C THR A 115 8.64 -9.43 40.15
N ILE A 116 9.13 -8.62 39.22
CA ILE A 116 8.31 -7.70 38.40
C ILE A 116 8.30 -8.28 37.00
N SER A 117 7.13 -8.64 36.50
CA SER A 117 6.92 -9.16 35.14
C SER A 117 7.02 -8.05 34.10
N LYS A 118 7.41 -8.38 32.89
CA LYS A 118 7.39 -7.44 31.75
C LYS A 118 5.96 -7.00 31.40
N ALA A 119 5.82 -5.74 30.98
CA ALA A 119 4.55 -5.24 30.49
C ALA A 119 4.28 -5.75 29.07
N SER A 120 3.04 -6.18 28.82
CA SER A 120 2.62 -6.73 27.54
C SER A 120 2.29 -5.63 26.54
N LEU A 121 2.69 -5.83 25.28
CA LEU A 121 2.44 -4.93 24.14
C LEU A 121 1.69 -5.68 23.02
N SER A 122 0.85 -4.95 22.33
CA SER A 122 0.27 -5.41 21.06
C SER A 122 1.24 -5.11 19.90
N VAL A 123 1.23 -5.98 18.89
CA VAL A 123 2.04 -5.78 17.69
C VAL A 123 1.50 -4.56 16.92
N PRO A 124 2.39 -3.63 16.49
CA PRO A 124 1.98 -2.52 15.65
C PRO A 124 1.36 -2.96 14.33
N ALA A 125 0.53 -2.11 13.74
CA ALA A 125 -0.02 -2.30 12.41
C ALA A 125 -0.02 -0.95 11.67
N GLN A 126 0.06 -0.99 10.33
CA GLN A 126 -0.09 0.22 9.52
C GLN A 126 -1.47 0.85 9.78
N SER A 127 -1.47 2.14 10.09
CA SER A 127 -2.67 2.95 10.23
C SER A 127 -2.85 3.81 8.99
N GLY A 128 -4.03 3.71 8.36
CA GLY A 128 -4.33 4.42 7.12
C GLY A 128 -3.70 3.78 5.88
N THR A 129 -3.99 4.38 4.74
CA THR A 129 -3.48 3.96 3.43
C THR A 129 -2.48 4.97 2.90
N LEU A 130 -1.41 4.48 2.29
CA LEU A 130 -0.46 5.28 1.54
C LEU A 130 -0.69 5.05 0.04
N THR A 131 -0.61 6.12 -0.74
CA THR A 131 -0.66 6.07 -2.20
C THR A 131 0.61 6.70 -2.75
N TYR A 132 1.16 6.15 -3.80
CA TYR A 132 2.37 6.65 -4.44
C TYR A 132 2.29 8.15 -4.76
N THR A 133 3.32 8.89 -4.35
CA THR A 133 3.44 10.35 -4.54
C THR A 133 4.71 10.77 -5.29
N GLY A 134 5.63 9.82 -5.54
CA GLY A 134 6.96 10.10 -6.06
C GLY A 134 8.00 10.45 -5.00
N SER A 135 7.59 10.64 -3.74
CA SER A 135 8.46 10.94 -2.60
C SER A 135 8.51 9.78 -1.63
N ALA A 136 9.56 9.74 -0.80
CA ALA A 136 9.69 8.76 0.27
C ALA A 136 8.56 8.94 1.30
N GLN A 137 7.92 7.84 1.69
CA GLN A 137 6.81 7.78 2.63
C GLN A 137 7.09 6.75 3.73
N SER A 138 6.62 7.05 4.92
CA SER A 138 6.62 6.13 6.07
C SER A 138 5.19 5.97 6.56
N PRO A 139 4.76 4.75 6.92
CA PRO A 139 3.42 4.54 7.45
C PRO A 139 3.30 5.11 8.87
N GLN A 140 2.09 5.54 9.21
CA GLN A 140 1.72 5.69 10.60
C GLN A 140 1.46 4.29 11.19
N TRP A 141 1.84 4.10 12.44
CA TRP A 141 1.69 2.82 13.12
C TRP A 141 0.74 2.93 14.30
N SER A 142 -0.29 2.09 14.33
CA SER A 142 -1.07 1.87 15.55
C SER A 142 -0.22 1.08 16.56
N ASN A 143 -0.43 1.32 17.85
CA ASN A 143 0.25 0.63 18.95
C ASN A 143 1.79 0.77 18.96
N TYR A 144 2.35 1.72 18.24
CA TYR A 144 3.79 1.99 18.26
C TYR A 144 4.13 3.14 19.20
N ASP A 145 5.03 2.87 20.13
CA ASP A 145 5.62 3.85 21.02
C ASP A 145 7.15 3.61 21.03
N SER A 146 7.90 4.61 20.59
CA SER A 146 9.35 4.54 20.51
C SER A 146 10.04 4.38 21.89
N ASN A 147 9.35 4.66 23.00
CA ASN A 147 9.86 4.38 24.35
C ASN A 147 9.77 2.89 24.71
N LYS A 148 8.86 2.14 24.08
CA LYS A 148 8.56 0.74 24.39
C LYS A 148 9.10 -0.24 23.34
N LEU A 149 9.19 0.21 22.08
CA LEU A 149 9.57 -0.60 20.93
C LEU A 149 10.73 0.03 20.17
N THR A 150 11.56 -0.80 19.56
CA THR A 150 12.48 -0.39 18.50
C THR A 150 11.91 -0.80 17.17
N ILE A 151 12.04 0.08 16.14
CA ILE A 151 11.67 -0.21 14.77
C ILE A 151 12.92 -0.49 13.94
N GLY A 152 12.83 -1.46 13.03
CA GLY A 152 13.86 -1.83 12.07
C GLY A 152 13.23 -2.31 10.75
N GLY A 153 14.04 -2.96 9.91
CA GLY A 153 13.59 -3.37 8.57
C GLY A 153 13.35 -2.18 7.65
N THR A 154 12.44 -2.34 6.68
CA THR A 154 12.07 -1.26 5.74
C THR A 154 10.94 -0.45 6.34
N SER A 155 11.25 0.67 6.96
CA SER A 155 10.28 1.59 7.58
C SER A 155 9.93 2.80 6.70
N THR A 156 10.61 2.94 5.55
CA THR A 156 10.41 4.04 4.58
C THR A 156 10.58 3.49 3.17
N ALA A 157 9.75 3.90 2.21
CA ALA A 157 9.85 3.52 0.81
C ALA A 157 9.26 4.61 -0.10
N THR A 158 9.65 4.60 -1.38
CA THR A 158 9.17 5.57 -2.38
C THR A 158 8.17 4.94 -3.33
N ASN A 159 8.43 3.73 -3.83
CA ASN A 159 7.61 3.09 -4.85
C ASN A 159 6.36 2.42 -4.26
N ALA A 160 5.34 2.25 -5.08
CA ALA A 160 4.21 1.41 -4.74
C ALA A 160 4.67 -0.05 -4.58
N GLY A 161 4.23 -0.70 -3.52
CA GLY A 161 4.68 -2.05 -3.19
C GLY A 161 4.34 -2.44 -1.75
N SER A 162 4.78 -3.63 -1.38
CA SER A 162 4.64 -4.20 -0.05
C SER A 162 6.02 -4.30 0.60
N TYR A 163 6.14 -3.87 1.85
CA TYR A 163 7.39 -3.75 2.60
C TYR A 163 7.23 -4.37 3.97
N ALA A 164 8.33 -4.71 4.60
CA ALA A 164 8.33 -5.29 5.94
C ALA A 164 9.15 -4.41 6.91
N ALA A 165 8.48 -3.91 7.94
CA ALA A 165 9.12 -3.33 9.11
C ALA A 165 9.22 -4.39 10.22
N THR A 166 10.18 -4.26 11.12
CA THR A 166 10.32 -5.14 12.29
C THR A 166 10.20 -4.33 13.57
N PHE A 167 9.54 -4.90 14.57
CA PHE A 167 9.39 -4.28 15.88
C PHE A 167 9.92 -5.22 16.95
N THR A 168 10.71 -4.67 17.89
CA THR A 168 11.29 -5.43 18.98
C THR A 168 10.97 -4.75 20.31
N PRO A 169 10.38 -5.45 21.30
CA PRO A 169 10.16 -4.92 22.63
C PRO A 169 11.47 -4.55 23.30
N LYS A 170 11.51 -3.41 24.00
CA LYS A 170 12.61 -3.03 24.88
C LYS A 170 12.61 -3.86 26.18
N ALA A 171 13.67 -3.78 26.95
CA ALA A 171 13.99 -4.69 28.06
C ALA A 171 12.83 -4.98 29.02
N ASN A 172 12.00 -3.99 29.35
CA ASN A 172 10.90 -4.11 30.31
C ASN A 172 9.56 -4.54 29.69
N TYR A 173 9.55 -4.84 28.39
CA TYR A 173 8.35 -5.14 27.64
C TYR A 173 8.43 -6.51 26.96
N GLN A 174 7.30 -7.07 26.66
CA GLN A 174 7.13 -8.29 25.88
C GLN A 174 5.86 -8.20 25.03
N TRP A 175 5.74 -9.05 24.03
CA TRP A 175 4.50 -9.19 23.30
C TRP A 175 3.42 -9.85 24.17
N SER A 176 2.16 -9.71 23.78
CA SER A 176 1.02 -10.34 24.48
C SER A 176 1.09 -11.87 24.57
N ASP A 177 1.87 -12.51 23.71
CA ASP A 177 2.17 -13.95 23.73
C ASP A 177 3.36 -14.32 24.66
N GLY A 178 3.94 -13.35 25.35
CA GLY A 178 5.10 -13.54 26.23
C GLY A 178 6.45 -13.51 25.53
N SER A 179 6.50 -13.49 24.21
CA SER A 179 7.77 -13.44 23.46
C SER A 179 8.39 -12.05 23.46
N THR A 180 9.73 -11.98 23.27
CA THR A 180 10.49 -10.73 23.18
C THR A 180 11.24 -10.59 21.85
N SER A 181 11.13 -11.57 20.98
CA SER A 181 11.76 -11.57 19.65
C SER A 181 11.14 -10.52 18.74
N ALA A 182 11.91 -10.04 17.77
CA ALA A 182 11.42 -9.14 16.75
C ALA A 182 10.27 -9.76 15.97
N LYS A 183 9.20 -8.99 15.72
CA LYS A 183 8.08 -9.38 14.86
C LYS A 183 8.10 -8.54 13.60
N SER A 184 7.91 -9.19 12.45
CA SER A 184 7.80 -8.54 11.15
C SER A 184 6.35 -8.15 10.89
N VAL A 185 6.15 -6.92 10.43
CA VAL A 185 4.84 -6.36 10.09
C VAL A 185 4.90 -5.82 8.66
N THR A 186 4.00 -6.30 7.82
CA THR A 186 3.88 -5.83 6.43
C THR A 186 3.12 -4.51 6.38
N TRP A 187 3.61 -3.59 5.55
CA TRP A 187 2.97 -2.33 5.22
C TRP A 187 3.07 -2.08 3.71
N ALA A 188 2.25 -1.19 3.16
CA ALA A 188 2.18 -1.00 1.73
C ALA A 188 1.97 0.46 1.32
N ILE A 189 2.51 0.79 0.13
CA ILE A 189 2.16 1.98 -0.64
C ILE A 189 1.36 1.48 -1.85
N GLY A 190 0.11 1.91 -1.99
CA GLY A 190 -0.74 1.63 -3.14
C GLY A 190 -0.30 2.40 -4.38
N LYS A 191 -0.67 1.91 -5.56
CA LYS A 191 -0.45 2.62 -6.82
C LYS A 191 -1.31 3.88 -6.89
N ALA A 192 -0.76 4.96 -7.47
CA ALA A 192 -1.52 6.14 -7.84
C ALA A 192 -2.38 5.87 -9.09
N ALA A 193 -3.41 6.66 -9.30
CA ALA A 193 -4.19 6.59 -10.52
C ALA A 193 -3.36 7.04 -11.73
N GLY A 194 -3.35 6.23 -12.79
CA GLY A 194 -2.81 6.65 -14.08
C GLY A 194 -3.78 7.57 -14.83
N SER A 195 -3.25 8.36 -15.77
CA SER A 195 -4.05 9.17 -16.69
C SER A 195 -3.58 9.00 -18.13
N LEU A 196 -4.50 9.20 -19.08
CA LEU A 196 -4.23 9.17 -20.52
C LEU A 196 -5.08 10.24 -21.22
N THR A 197 -4.41 11.13 -21.94
CA THR A 197 -5.05 12.10 -22.83
C THR A 197 -4.37 12.08 -24.20
N LEU A 198 -5.14 12.34 -25.25
CA LEU A 198 -4.68 12.41 -26.62
C LEU A 198 -4.84 13.85 -27.13
N ALA A 199 -3.85 14.33 -27.87
CA ALA A 199 -3.91 15.68 -28.47
C ALA A 199 -5.04 15.81 -29.50
N LYS A 200 -5.46 14.69 -30.13
CA LYS A 200 -6.55 14.63 -31.09
C LYS A 200 -7.40 13.39 -30.84
N SER A 201 -8.72 13.51 -30.97
CA SER A 201 -9.69 12.40 -30.95
C SER A 201 -10.14 11.97 -32.35
N SER A 202 -9.76 12.72 -33.39
CA SER A 202 -10.03 12.39 -34.78
C SER A 202 -8.84 12.82 -35.65
N VAL A 203 -8.63 12.09 -36.74
CA VAL A 203 -7.61 12.34 -37.75
C VAL A 203 -8.21 12.08 -39.14
N THR A 204 -8.00 13.01 -40.06
CA THR A 204 -8.34 12.83 -41.49
C THR A 204 -7.03 12.80 -42.28
N LEU A 205 -6.83 11.68 -42.99
CA LEU A 205 -5.68 11.45 -43.86
C LEU A 205 -6.14 11.50 -45.31
N ASN A 206 -5.38 12.11 -46.16
CA ASN A 206 -5.62 12.19 -47.59
C ASN A 206 -4.32 11.99 -48.35
N ILE A 207 -4.42 12.03 -49.71
CA ILE A 207 -3.30 11.77 -50.59
C ILE A 207 -2.11 12.77 -50.39
N SER A 208 -2.39 13.97 -49.91
CA SER A 208 -1.36 14.98 -49.63
C SER A 208 -0.72 14.81 -48.25
N SER A 209 -1.40 14.09 -47.35
CA SER A 209 -0.90 13.83 -45.97
C SER A 209 -1.37 12.44 -45.51
N LEU A 210 -0.57 11.43 -45.84
CA LEU A 210 -0.86 10.03 -45.54
C LEU A 210 -0.49 9.62 -44.12
N THR A 211 0.16 10.47 -43.36
CA THR A 211 0.60 10.19 -42.01
C THR A 211 0.29 11.34 -41.08
N GLU A 212 -0.15 11.00 -39.87
CA GLU A 212 -0.36 11.96 -38.78
C GLU A 212 0.19 11.39 -37.48
N SER A 213 0.81 12.23 -36.69
CA SER A 213 1.33 11.87 -35.36
C SER A 213 0.49 12.55 -34.28
N VAL A 214 -0.12 11.76 -33.41
CA VAL A 214 -0.93 12.25 -32.27
C VAL A 214 -0.13 12.11 -31.00
N ALA A 215 0.09 13.23 -30.32
CA ALA A 215 0.78 13.21 -29.03
C ALA A 215 -0.09 12.61 -27.95
N VAL A 216 0.54 11.82 -27.07
CA VAL A 216 -0.03 11.15 -25.90
C VAL A 216 0.54 11.79 -24.67
N THR A 217 -0.32 12.35 -23.82
CA THR A 217 0.05 12.80 -22.47
C THR A 217 -0.46 11.80 -21.46
N ARG A 218 0.39 11.39 -20.52
CA ARG A 218 0.03 10.44 -19.47
C ARG A 218 0.66 10.78 -18.13
N ALA A 219 -0.04 10.45 -17.05
CA ALA A 219 0.57 10.20 -15.75
C ALA A 219 0.67 8.69 -15.58
N GLY A 220 1.88 8.20 -15.33
CA GLY A 220 2.12 6.78 -15.16
C GLY A 220 3.38 6.29 -15.88
N ASP A 221 3.87 5.15 -15.40
CA ASP A 221 5.11 4.50 -15.79
C ASP A 221 4.88 3.24 -16.66
N GLY A 222 3.62 2.95 -17.02
CA GLY A 222 3.27 1.81 -17.87
C GLY A 222 3.57 2.04 -19.36
N VAL A 223 3.62 0.99 -20.14
CA VAL A 223 3.90 1.03 -21.59
C VAL A 223 2.66 1.52 -22.34
N ILE A 224 2.88 2.42 -23.32
CA ILE A 224 1.87 2.86 -24.29
C ILE A 224 1.78 1.81 -25.41
N SER A 225 0.58 1.43 -25.80
CA SER A 225 0.26 0.61 -26.96
C SER A 225 -0.89 1.19 -27.75
N ALA A 226 -0.95 0.90 -29.03
CA ALA A 226 -2.04 1.32 -29.90
C ALA A 226 -2.40 0.21 -30.87
N THR A 227 -3.70 0.07 -31.15
CA THR A 227 -4.22 -0.91 -32.11
C THR A 227 -5.24 -0.26 -33.04
N SER A 228 -5.24 -0.69 -34.30
CA SER A 228 -6.22 -0.27 -35.29
C SER A 228 -7.33 -1.32 -35.40
N SER A 229 -8.58 -0.87 -35.47
CA SER A 229 -9.73 -1.73 -35.74
C SER A 229 -9.78 -2.23 -37.19
N ASN A 230 -9.04 -1.56 -38.10
CA ASN A 230 -8.95 -1.91 -39.51
C ASN A 230 -7.53 -1.57 -40.02
N THR A 231 -6.65 -2.54 -39.95
CA THR A 231 -5.24 -2.38 -40.36
C THR A 231 -5.05 -2.26 -41.86
N ALA A 232 -6.05 -2.68 -42.67
CA ALA A 232 -6.03 -2.48 -44.10
C ALA A 232 -6.33 -1.01 -44.49
N THR A 233 -7.10 -0.28 -43.68
CA THR A 233 -7.41 1.14 -43.88
C THR A 233 -6.37 2.04 -43.26
N ALA A 234 -5.99 1.79 -42.00
CA ALA A 234 -5.01 2.60 -41.31
C ALA A 234 -4.12 1.74 -40.40
N ARG A 235 -2.82 1.89 -40.51
CA ARG A 235 -1.83 1.31 -39.63
C ARG A 235 -1.42 2.29 -38.56
N VAL A 236 -1.06 1.77 -37.39
CA VAL A 236 -0.63 2.57 -36.26
C VAL A 236 0.68 2.04 -35.70
N GLU A 237 1.58 2.95 -35.30
CA GLU A 237 2.85 2.69 -34.65
C GLU A 237 3.00 3.62 -33.44
N VAL A 238 3.58 3.12 -32.33
CA VAL A 238 3.87 3.93 -31.15
C VAL A 238 5.35 4.21 -31.09
N SER A 239 5.74 5.47 -30.93
CA SER A 239 7.11 5.92 -30.75
C SER A 239 7.17 6.89 -29.56
N GLY A 240 7.72 6.43 -28.45
CA GLY A 240 7.76 7.20 -27.20
C GLY A 240 6.36 7.60 -26.73
N THR A 241 6.07 8.90 -26.72
CA THR A 241 4.76 9.49 -26.36
C THR A 241 4.00 9.96 -27.58
N SER A 242 4.20 9.35 -28.77
CA SER A 242 3.50 9.68 -30.01
C SER A 242 2.92 8.43 -30.64
N VAL A 243 1.71 8.56 -31.16
CA VAL A 243 1.01 7.55 -31.95
C VAL A 243 0.99 8.02 -33.39
N LYS A 244 1.80 7.39 -34.25
CA LYS A 244 1.87 7.65 -35.68
C LYS A 244 0.84 6.80 -36.41
N ILE A 245 -0.05 7.44 -37.16
CA ILE A 245 -1.12 6.81 -37.93
C ILE A 245 -0.76 6.97 -39.42
N THR A 246 -0.84 5.89 -40.18
CA THR A 246 -0.60 5.86 -41.62
C THR A 246 -1.83 5.36 -42.34
N GLY A 247 -2.40 6.16 -43.24
CA GLY A 247 -3.49 5.79 -44.13
C GLY A 247 -3.01 4.91 -45.28
N LEU A 248 -3.70 3.80 -45.51
CA LEU A 248 -3.32 2.80 -46.52
C LEU A 248 -4.39 2.65 -47.61
N LYS A 249 -5.66 2.74 -47.24
CA LYS A 249 -6.83 2.59 -48.13
C LYS A 249 -7.97 3.48 -47.66
N ALA A 250 -8.77 4.00 -48.62
CA ALA A 250 -9.95 4.78 -48.29
C ALA A 250 -10.90 4.01 -47.36
N GLY A 251 -11.44 4.70 -46.38
CA GLY A 251 -12.33 4.12 -45.39
C GLY A 251 -12.15 4.73 -43.99
N THR A 252 -12.65 4.05 -42.97
CA THR A 252 -12.56 4.48 -41.58
C THR A 252 -11.89 3.41 -40.72
N ALA A 253 -11.20 3.85 -39.70
CA ALA A 253 -10.64 2.99 -38.67
C ALA A 253 -10.74 3.69 -37.31
N LYS A 254 -10.78 2.91 -36.22
CA LYS A 254 -10.70 3.41 -34.86
C LYS A 254 -9.36 2.94 -34.28
N ILE A 255 -8.53 3.87 -33.89
CA ILE A 255 -7.29 3.56 -33.16
C ILE A 255 -7.59 3.59 -31.67
N THR A 256 -7.36 2.47 -30.98
CA THR A 256 -7.46 2.38 -29.53
C THR A 256 -6.06 2.50 -28.93
N VAL A 257 -5.88 3.51 -28.07
CA VAL A 257 -4.63 3.77 -27.36
C VAL A 257 -4.80 3.36 -25.90
N LYS A 258 -3.84 2.59 -25.38
CA LYS A 258 -3.82 2.07 -24.03
C LYS A 258 -2.51 2.41 -23.33
N VAL A 259 -2.57 2.55 -22.02
CA VAL A 259 -1.39 2.58 -21.14
C VAL A 259 -1.53 1.45 -20.13
N ALA A 260 -0.57 0.54 -20.12
CA ALA A 260 -0.57 -0.55 -19.14
C ALA A 260 -0.39 -0.03 -17.72
N ALA A 261 -0.76 -0.84 -16.72
CA ALA A 261 -0.36 -0.57 -15.34
C ALA A 261 1.17 -0.62 -15.24
N GLY A 262 1.75 0.36 -14.59
CA GLY A 262 3.18 0.41 -14.28
C GLY A 262 3.47 -0.10 -12.87
N THR A 263 4.66 0.14 -12.38
CA THR A 263 5.05 -0.15 -10.99
C THR A 263 4.26 0.73 -10.02
N ASN A 264 4.17 2.03 -10.33
CA ASN A 264 3.67 3.05 -9.41
C ASN A 264 2.26 3.56 -9.75
N HIS A 265 1.73 3.24 -10.93
CA HIS A 265 0.43 3.72 -11.36
C HIS A 265 -0.46 2.58 -11.87
N THR A 266 -1.77 2.72 -11.65
CA THR A 266 -2.78 1.86 -12.27
C THR A 266 -2.95 2.21 -13.74
N ALA A 267 -3.46 1.27 -14.56
CA ALA A 267 -3.83 1.55 -15.93
C ALA A 267 -4.99 2.56 -15.98
N PRO A 268 -4.89 3.63 -16.77
CA PRO A 268 -6.03 4.51 -17.04
C PRO A 268 -7.02 3.85 -18.03
N SER A 269 -8.18 4.45 -18.20
CA SER A 269 -9.13 4.07 -19.25
C SER A 269 -8.54 4.31 -20.64
N ASP A 270 -8.81 3.38 -21.57
CA ASP A 270 -8.43 3.48 -22.97
C ASP A 270 -8.98 4.76 -23.61
N LYS A 271 -8.25 5.30 -24.59
CA LYS A 271 -8.69 6.43 -25.43
C LYS A 271 -8.69 6.02 -26.89
N THR A 272 -9.53 6.68 -27.69
CA THR A 272 -9.69 6.35 -29.10
C THR A 272 -9.49 7.55 -29.99
N ILE A 273 -8.96 7.30 -31.22
CA ILE A 273 -8.86 8.25 -32.31
C ILE A 273 -9.68 7.70 -33.47
N ASN A 274 -10.66 8.46 -33.94
CA ASN A 274 -11.40 8.13 -35.16
C ASN A 274 -10.57 8.58 -36.36
N VAL A 275 -10.29 7.66 -37.27
CA VAL A 275 -9.48 7.91 -38.46
C VAL A 275 -10.40 7.81 -39.70
N THR A 276 -10.34 8.82 -40.52
CA THR A 276 -10.92 8.81 -41.87
C THR A 276 -9.79 8.93 -42.88
N VAL A 277 -9.74 8.00 -43.82
CA VAL A 277 -8.76 7.99 -44.90
C VAL A 277 -9.51 8.27 -46.22
N SER A 278 -9.17 9.38 -46.84
CA SER A 278 -9.78 9.85 -48.13
C SER A 278 -8.72 9.72 -49.22
N LEU A 279 -8.58 8.52 -49.77
CA LEU A 279 -7.69 8.25 -50.92
C LEU A 279 -8.52 8.10 -52.17
N PRO A 280 -7.98 8.38 -53.35
CA PRO A 280 -8.68 8.18 -54.63
C PRO A 280 -9.05 6.70 -54.82
N ASP A 281 -10.31 6.49 -55.30
CA ASP A 281 -10.74 5.20 -55.84
C ASP A 281 -10.07 5.00 -57.21
N THR A 282 -9.76 3.78 -57.57
CA THR A 282 -9.17 3.44 -58.88
C THR A 282 -10.10 3.70 -60.05
N SER A 283 -11.43 3.71 -59.82
CA SER A 283 -12.38 4.20 -60.81
C SER A 283 -12.56 5.71 -60.65
N LEU A 284 -12.18 6.48 -61.66
CA LEU A 284 -12.29 7.95 -61.64
C LEU A 284 -13.72 8.41 -61.27
N ALA A 285 -14.71 7.70 -61.75
CA ALA A 285 -16.14 8.01 -61.54
C ALA A 285 -16.60 7.92 -60.08
N ASN A 286 -15.88 7.19 -59.23
CA ASN A 286 -16.22 7.01 -57.83
C ASN A 286 -15.64 8.11 -56.93
N ASN A 287 -14.90 9.08 -57.51
CA ASN A 287 -14.25 10.13 -56.75
C ASN A 287 -14.99 11.46 -56.83
N THR A 288 -14.97 12.19 -55.70
CA THR A 288 -15.47 13.56 -55.70
C THR A 288 -14.48 14.50 -56.43
N PRO A 289 -14.92 15.66 -56.94
CA PRO A 289 -14.02 16.65 -57.55
C PRO A 289 -12.88 17.04 -56.63
N ASP A 290 -13.10 17.15 -55.36
CA ASP A 290 -12.06 17.50 -54.38
C ASP A 290 -10.97 16.41 -54.25
N ILE A 291 -11.35 15.14 -54.31
CA ILE A 291 -10.38 14.02 -54.32
C ILE A 291 -9.58 14.01 -55.62
N ILE A 292 -10.21 14.26 -56.75
CA ILE A 292 -9.56 14.36 -58.06
C ILE A 292 -8.58 15.54 -58.08
N ALA A 293 -9.00 16.70 -57.58
CA ALA A 293 -8.14 17.88 -57.49
C ALA A 293 -6.93 17.65 -56.50
N ALA A 294 -7.17 16.99 -55.35
CA ALA A 294 -6.12 16.67 -54.42
C ALA A 294 -5.10 15.67 -55.02
N ALA A 295 -5.58 14.67 -55.76
CA ALA A 295 -4.71 13.72 -56.47
C ALA A 295 -3.86 14.40 -57.54
N ALA A 296 -4.46 15.32 -58.32
CA ALA A 296 -3.76 16.15 -59.29
C ALA A 296 -2.66 16.97 -58.55
N LYS A 297 -3.05 17.78 -57.57
CA LYS A 297 -2.16 18.66 -56.83
C LYS A 297 -0.99 17.92 -56.14
N SER A 298 -1.19 16.69 -55.72
CA SER A 298 -0.12 15.86 -55.14
C SER A 298 0.82 15.26 -56.16
N GLY A 299 0.54 15.39 -57.47
CA GLY A 299 1.29 14.78 -58.56
C GLY A 299 1.09 13.26 -58.68
N GLN A 300 0.14 12.71 -57.97
CA GLN A 300 -0.05 11.24 -57.89
C GLN A 300 -1.25 10.74 -58.71
N ALA A 301 -1.96 11.60 -59.43
CA ALA A 301 -3.15 11.24 -60.16
C ALA A 301 -2.91 10.07 -61.13
N ALA A 302 -1.79 10.03 -61.82
CA ALA A 302 -1.42 8.97 -62.75
C ALA A 302 -1.14 7.61 -62.08
N ASN A 303 -1.02 7.57 -60.75
CA ASN A 303 -0.94 6.31 -59.97
C ASN A 303 -2.31 5.66 -59.78
N TYR A 304 -3.39 6.42 -59.99
CA TYR A 304 -4.77 5.98 -59.78
C TYR A 304 -5.57 5.86 -61.07
N TRP A 305 -5.33 6.73 -62.02
CA TRP A 305 -6.10 6.83 -63.23
C TRP A 305 -5.19 6.86 -64.49
N SER A 306 -5.82 6.49 -65.62
CA SER A 306 -5.13 6.42 -66.91
C SER A 306 -5.81 7.38 -67.93
N VAL A 307 -5.08 7.74 -69.01
CA VAL A 307 -5.67 8.44 -70.14
C VAL A 307 -6.86 7.61 -70.68
N GLY A 308 -8.00 8.27 -70.90
CA GLY A 308 -9.24 7.66 -71.32
C GLY A 308 -10.20 7.33 -70.20
N ASP A 309 -9.75 7.33 -68.91
CA ASP A 309 -10.70 7.25 -67.80
C ASP A 309 -11.62 8.43 -67.76
N LYS A 310 -12.87 8.18 -67.32
CA LYS A 310 -13.93 9.18 -67.42
C LYS A 310 -14.69 9.38 -66.15
N VAL A 311 -15.21 10.61 -65.95
CA VAL A 311 -16.14 10.96 -64.87
C VAL A 311 -17.39 11.59 -65.50
N GLY A 312 -18.57 11.18 -65.02
CA GLY A 312 -19.82 11.76 -65.43
C GLY A 312 -20.09 13.07 -64.67
N ILE A 313 -20.46 14.11 -65.43
CA ILE A 313 -20.84 15.40 -64.88
C ILE A 313 -22.30 15.64 -65.25
N ALA A 314 -23.17 15.75 -64.22
CA ALA A 314 -24.56 16.10 -64.43
C ALA A 314 -24.66 17.57 -64.84
N VAL A 315 -25.24 17.80 -66.04
CA VAL A 315 -25.47 19.12 -66.53
C VAL A 315 -26.96 19.33 -66.53
N ASN A 316 -27.48 20.07 -65.57
CA ASN A 316 -28.89 20.36 -65.36
C ASN A 316 -29.10 21.85 -65.47
N GLY A 317 -30.09 22.25 -66.25
CA GLY A 317 -30.43 23.64 -66.43
C GLY A 317 -31.49 23.85 -67.48
N SER A 318 -31.92 25.09 -67.69
CA SER A 318 -32.78 25.46 -68.81
C SER A 318 -32.16 26.63 -69.54
N PHE A 319 -32.18 26.54 -70.85
CA PHE A 319 -31.71 27.59 -71.74
C PHE A 319 -32.63 27.68 -72.97
N GLY A 320 -33.08 28.85 -73.29
CA GLY A 320 -33.94 29.08 -74.45
C GLY A 320 -35.33 28.34 -74.36
N GLY A 321 -35.82 28.12 -73.13
CA GLY A 321 -37.11 27.40 -72.96
C GLY A 321 -37.00 25.86 -72.95
N MET A 322 -35.76 25.33 -73.13
CA MET A 322 -35.50 23.87 -73.08
C MET A 322 -34.80 23.52 -71.77
N SER A 323 -35.25 22.44 -71.11
CA SER A 323 -34.59 21.88 -69.92
C SER A 323 -33.60 20.83 -70.35
N TYR A 324 -32.41 20.95 -69.83
CA TYR A 324 -31.33 19.98 -69.97
C TYR A 324 -31.16 19.21 -68.67
N ASN A 325 -31.18 17.89 -68.74
CA ASN A 325 -30.93 16.98 -67.67
C ASN A 325 -30.14 15.80 -68.22
N ASN A 326 -28.88 16.06 -68.49
CA ASN A 326 -27.99 15.09 -69.16
C ASN A 326 -26.71 14.90 -68.35
N THR A 327 -26.13 13.72 -68.47
CA THR A 327 -24.76 13.45 -67.98
C THR A 327 -23.82 13.56 -69.17
N VAL A 328 -22.92 14.51 -69.13
CA VAL A 328 -21.75 14.58 -70.02
C VAL A 328 -20.53 13.99 -69.35
N TYR A 329 -19.66 13.44 -70.13
CA TYR A 329 -18.48 12.81 -69.58
C TYR A 329 -17.21 13.67 -69.88
N ALA A 330 -16.38 13.77 -68.88
CA ALA A 330 -15.03 14.29 -68.97
C ALA A 330 -14.07 13.11 -69.00
N PHE A 331 -13.24 13.04 -70.02
CA PHE A 331 -12.24 12.01 -70.24
C PHE A 331 -10.84 12.59 -69.96
N ILE A 332 -9.98 11.83 -69.27
CA ILE A 332 -8.59 12.21 -69.08
C ILE A 332 -7.88 12.17 -70.44
N LEU A 333 -7.35 13.31 -70.84
CA LEU A 333 -6.48 13.44 -72.04
C LEU A 333 -5.02 13.18 -71.69
N GLY A 334 -4.64 13.50 -70.51
CA GLY A 334 -3.25 13.35 -70.04
C GLY A 334 -2.96 14.02 -68.71
N PHE A 335 -1.77 13.80 -68.24
CA PHE A 335 -1.25 14.35 -66.99
C PHE A 335 -0.07 15.27 -67.32
N ASN A 336 0.00 16.45 -66.73
CA ASN A 336 1.10 17.40 -66.82
C ASN A 336 1.48 17.83 -68.25
N HIS A 337 0.49 17.88 -69.19
CA HIS A 337 0.79 18.19 -70.61
C HIS A 337 1.42 19.56 -70.82
N ASN A 338 1.02 20.57 -70.04
CA ASN A 338 1.49 21.94 -70.17
C ASN A 338 2.29 22.38 -68.94
N SER A 339 3.08 21.47 -68.37
CA SER A 339 3.81 21.71 -67.11
C SER A 339 4.71 22.93 -67.15
N SER A 340 5.20 23.34 -68.33
CA SER A 340 5.98 24.55 -68.51
C SER A 340 5.19 25.85 -68.36
N VAL A 341 3.87 25.81 -68.53
CA VAL A 341 2.99 26.99 -68.49
C VAL A 341 2.06 26.96 -67.25
N GLU A 342 1.52 25.80 -66.95
CA GLU A 342 0.52 25.60 -65.86
C GLU A 342 1.15 25.11 -64.55
N GLY A 343 2.45 24.88 -64.54
CA GLY A 343 3.08 24.16 -63.45
C GLY A 343 2.83 22.65 -63.54
N GLY A 344 3.57 21.86 -62.80
CA GLY A 344 3.37 20.42 -62.70
C GLY A 344 2.10 20.07 -61.92
N ASN A 345 1.72 18.81 -61.96
CA ASN A 345 0.66 18.24 -61.14
C ASN A 345 -0.79 18.61 -61.62
N SER A 346 -1.01 18.57 -62.90
CA SER A 346 -2.35 18.81 -63.54
C SER A 346 -2.91 17.53 -64.17
N ILE A 347 -4.24 17.49 -64.29
CA ILE A 347 -4.99 16.53 -65.11
C ILE A 347 -5.74 17.33 -66.17
N HIS A 348 -5.57 16.94 -67.43
CA HIS A 348 -6.28 17.56 -68.54
C HIS A 348 -7.48 16.70 -68.93
N PHE A 349 -8.62 17.33 -69.02
CA PHE A 349 -9.87 16.67 -69.38
C PHE A 349 -10.44 17.20 -70.70
N GLN A 350 -10.97 16.31 -71.50
CA GLN A 350 -11.87 16.66 -72.59
C GLN A 350 -13.33 16.48 -72.17
N PHE A 351 -14.10 17.53 -72.30
CA PHE A 351 -15.50 17.53 -71.94
C PHE A 351 -16.40 17.35 -73.18
N GLY A 352 -17.66 17.08 -72.96
CA GLY A 352 -18.68 17.09 -74.00
C GLY A 352 -18.79 15.81 -74.81
N LYS A 353 -18.37 14.68 -74.18
CA LYS A 353 -18.48 13.36 -74.81
C LYS A 353 -19.61 12.51 -74.19
N THR A 354 -20.19 11.61 -75.04
CA THR A 354 -21.03 10.51 -74.52
C THR A 354 -20.19 9.50 -73.73
N ALA A 355 -20.88 8.57 -73.06
CA ALA A 355 -20.19 7.47 -72.33
C ALA A 355 -19.31 6.61 -73.25
N ALA A 356 -19.56 6.56 -74.50
CA ALA A 356 -18.80 5.84 -75.54
C ALA A 356 -17.63 6.69 -76.12
N GLY A 357 -17.41 7.93 -75.63
CA GLY A 357 -16.35 8.80 -76.13
C GLY A 357 -16.72 9.57 -77.43
N VAL A 358 -17.96 9.52 -77.89
CA VAL A 358 -18.42 10.24 -79.07
C VAL A 358 -18.75 11.68 -78.68
N ASP A 359 -18.36 12.65 -79.49
CA ASP A 359 -18.60 14.06 -79.21
C ASP A 359 -20.10 14.35 -79.17
N ILE A 360 -20.58 15.15 -78.24
CA ILE A 360 -21.93 15.66 -78.13
C ILE A 360 -21.94 17.00 -78.87
N ALA A 361 -22.71 17.05 -79.90
CA ALA A 361 -22.95 18.30 -80.60
C ALA A 361 -23.82 19.23 -79.76
N PHE A 362 -23.33 20.40 -79.40
CA PHE A 362 -24.15 21.48 -78.85
C PHE A 362 -24.98 22.06 -80.04
N VAL A 363 -26.19 21.64 -80.16
CA VAL A 363 -27.10 22.16 -81.19
C VAL A 363 -27.64 23.49 -80.69
N ASN A 364 -27.49 24.53 -81.52
CA ASN A 364 -28.21 25.75 -81.31
C ASN A 364 -29.65 25.60 -81.87
N SER A 365 -30.55 26.46 -81.47
CA SER A 365 -31.97 26.42 -81.82
C SER A 365 -32.27 26.56 -83.34
N TYR A 366 -31.31 26.59 -84.19
CA TYR A 366 -31.44 26.73 -85.63
C TYR A 366 -30.94 25.49 -86.41
N GLY A 367 -30.79 24.38 -85.77
CA GLY A 367 -30.78 23.07 -86.43
C GLY A 367 -29.57 22.73 -87.30
N SER A 368 -28.47 23.49 -87.25
CA SER A 368 -27.25 23.11 -87.94
C SER A 368 -26.22 22.63 -86.95
N PRO A 369 -25.83 21.34 -86.98
CA PRO A 369 -24.75 20.90 -86.20
C PRO A 369 -23.47 21.64 -86.64
N ARG A 370 -22.77 22.33 -85.70
CA ARG A 370 -21.40 22.74 -85.95
C ARG A 370 -20.60 21.51 -86.05
N ALA A 371 -19.93 21.29 -87.13
CA ALA A 371 -18.90 20.28 -87.22
C ALA A 371 -17.88 20.55 -86.11
N SER A 372 -17.59 19.53 -85.29
CA SER A 372 -16.51 19.57 -84.29
C SER A 372 -15.23 19.83 -85.07
N ALA A 373 -14.50 20.87 -84.62
CA ALA A 373 -13.15 21.09 -85.10
C ALA A 373 -12.20 20.08 -84.34
#